data_97093516883501826d9ed60c6286ed46
#
_entry.id   97093516883501826d9ed60c6286ed46
#
_cell.length_a   1.000
_cell.length_b   1.000
_cell.length_c   1.000
_cell.angle_alpha   90.00
_cell.angle_beta   90.00
_cell.angle_gamma   90.00
#
_symmetry.space_group_name_H-M   'P 1'
#
loop_
_entity.id
_entity.type
_entity.pdbx_description
1 polymer ?
#
loop_
_entity_poly.entity_id
_entity_poly.type
_entity_poly.pdbx_seq_one_letter_code
_entity_poly.pdbx_strand_id
1 'polypeptide(L)'
;AMAYALEGTEWSVGTVTVRTQRTWTSTEKNALSILRNTADLHGGDLVFDCPNRLVHLLTVNGKDSGALFAYKKNMKSIRRVVDTRELVTRLYAVGAEGMTFADINGGRPYVEDFTYTDEVRISTLDCSSFTNPYQMKEYTEMRLADYAKPTISYVLNAMDLSVLTGYEHEAWELGDYVRVEDKELGLSVTTRIVRREYNLQEPWNTVLELSTTLKNLGSSASEWDNAADSLEGTSMVSNNDIREMVPFNLLRNSRADDGLAYWVSS
;
A
#
# COMPACT_ATOMS: atom_id res chain seq x y z
N ALA A 1 -12.96 17.52 -2.16
CA ALA A 1 -12.72 16.26 -2.90
C ALA A 1 -13.57 15.13 -2.34
N MET A 2 -13.39 14.71 -1.05
CA MET A 2 -14.12 13.57 -0.47
C MET A 2 -15.64 13.72 -0.56
N ALA A 3 -16.20 14.88 -0.16
CA ALA A 3 -17.64 15.12 -0.24
C ALA A 3 -18.17 15.00 -1.68
N TYR A 4 -17.42 15.52 -2.66
CA TYR A 4 -17.76 15.39 -4.07
C TYR A 4 -17.72 13.92 -4.54
N ALA A 5 -16.69 13.17 -4.12
CA ALA A 5 -16.57 11.76 -4.48
C ALA A 5 -17.72 10.90 -3.95
N LEU A 6 -18.27 11.26 -2.79
CA LEU A 6 -19.34 10.52 -2.13
C LEU A 6 -20.75 11.00 -2.50
N GLU A 7 -20.86 12.06 -3.30
CA GLU A 7 -22.14 12.58 -3.76
C GLU A 7 -22.92 11.52 -4.55
N GLY A 8 -24.18 11.32 -4.20
CA GLY A 8 -25.04 10.28 -4.79
C GLY A 8 -24.77 8.85 -4.31
N THR A 9 -23.87 8.67 -3.34
CA THR A 9 -23.64 7.37 -2.70
C THR A 9 -24.33 7.33 -1.33
N GLU A 10 -24.39 6.13 -0.73
CA GLU A 10 -24.89 5.94 0.65
C GLU A 10 -23.83 6.26 1.73
N TRP A 11 -22.64 6.69 1.32
CA TRP A 11 -21.51 6.97 2.20
C TRP A 11 -21.38 8.46 2.49
N SER A 12 -20.89 8.79 3.67
CA SER A 12 -20.64 10.15 4.10
C SER A 12 -19.20 10.34 4.56
N VAL A 13 -18.75 11.61 4.56
CA VAL A 13 -17.42 11.96 5.07
C VAL A 13 -17.44 11.88 6.59
N GLY A 14 -16.55 11.10 7.15
CA GLY A 14 -16.31 10.98 8.57
C GLY A 14 -15.26 11.98 9.08
N THR A 15 -14.33 11.50 9.91
CA THR A 15 -13.24 12.31 10.46
C THR A 15 -12.16 12.58 9.42
N VAL A 16 -11.75 13.85 9.29
CA VAL A 16 -10.63 14.26 8.44
C VAL A 16 -9.61 14.97 9.31
N THR A 17 -8.43 14.37 9.52
CA THR A 17 -7.33 14.95 10.32
C THR A 17 -6.25 15.60 9.47
N VAL A 18 -6.20 15.25 8.20
CA VAL A 18 -5.25 15.84 7.23
C VAL A 18 -5.65 17.28 6.93
N ARG A 19 -4.69 18.22 7.01
CA ARG A 19 -4.96 19.67 6.90
C ARG A 19 -4.26 20.35 5.72
N THR A 20 -3.64 19.58 4.83
CA THR A 20 -3.02 20.13 3.62
C THR A 20 -4.08 20.66 2.66
N GLN A 21 -3.81 21.80 2.00
CA GLN A 21 -4.67 22.36 0.96
C GLN A 21 -3.96 22.23 -0.39
N ARG A 22 -4.60 21.56 -1.33
CA ARG A 22 -4.08 21.37 -2.68
C ARG A 22 -5.19 21.50 -3.70
N THR A 23 -4.88 22.18 -4.79
CA THR A 23 -5.77 22.29 -5.96
C THR A 23 -5.28 21.31 -6.99
N TRP A 24 -6.17 20.43 -7.43
CA TRP A 24 -5.87 19.42 -8.44
C TRP A 24 -7.11 19.15 -9.29
N THR A 25 -6.88 18.66 -10.49
CA THR A 25 -7.95 18.27 -11.42
C THR A 25 -7.98 16.75 -11.50
N SER A 26 -9.15 16.16 -11.40
CA SER A 26 -9.36 14.71 -11.57
C SER A 26 -10.23 14.45 -12.78
N THR A 27 -9.79 13.50 -13.60
CA THR A 27 -10.59 12.91 -14.68
C THR A 27 -11.27 11.62 -14.25
N GLU A 28 -11.04 11.21 -13.03
CA GLU A 28 -11.57 9.99 -12.41
C GLU A 28 -13.10 10.03 -12.34
N LYS A 29 -13.73 8.92 -12.68
CA LYS A 29 -15.20 8.76 -12.65
C LYS A 29 -15.68 7.92 -11.48
N ASN A 30 -14.77 7.15 -10.85
CA ASN A 30 -15.08 6.25 -9.75
C ASN A 30 -14.82 6.94 -8.41
N ALA A 31 -15.81 6.92 -7.52
CA ALA A 31 -15.70 7.50 -6.17
C ALA A 31 -14.48 6.97 -5.39
N LEU A 32 -14.22 5.67 -5.45
CA LEU A 32 -13.09 5.04 -4.76
C LEU A 32 -11.74 5.54 -5.29
N SER A 33 -11.59 5.68 -6.62
CA SER A 33 -10.38 6.22 -7.25
C SER A 33 -10.14 7.68 -6.82
N ILE A 34 -11.20 8.51 -6.77
CA ILE A 34 -11.09 9.89 -6.29
C ILE A 34 -10.67 9.93 -4.82
N LEU A 35 -11.22 9.06 -3.98
CA LEU A 35 -10.85 8.97 -2.56
C LEU A 35 -9.39 8.54 -2.38
N ARG A 36 -8.94 7.53 -3.11
CA ARG A 36 -7.55 7.05 -3.08
C ARG A 36 -6.59 8.14 -3.53
N ASN A 37 -6.87 8.77 -4.67
CA ASN A 37 -6.06 9.86 -5.18
C ASN A 37 -6.02 11.05 -4.20
N THR A 38 -7.14 11.36 -3.53
CA THR A 38 -7.18 12.36 -2.47
C THR A 38 -6.24 11.98 -1.32
N ALA A 39 -6.24 10.72 -0.88
CA ALA A 39 -5.36 10.25 0.18
C ALA A 39 -3.88 10.31 -0.22
N ASP A 40 -3.55 9.91 -1.43
CA ASP A 40 -2.18 9.96 -1.97
C ASP A 40 -1.67 11.40 -2.10
N LEU A 41 -2.51 12.31 -2.61
CA LEU A 41 -2.16 13.72 -2.76
C LEU A 41 -1.95 14.42 -1.41
N HIS A 42 -2.71 14.07 -0.41
CA HIS A 42 -2.66 14.71 0.91
C HIS A 42 -1.78 13.97 1.92
N GLY A 43 -1.37 12.74 1.63
CA GLY A 43 -0.51 11.94 2.49
C GLY A 43 -1.23 11.39 3.72
N GLY A 44 -2.44 10.80 3.53
CA GLY A 44 -3.21 10.22 4.64
C GLY A 44 -3.69 8.80 4.36
N ASP A 45 -4.20 8.15 5.40
CA ASP A 45 -4.81 6.83 5.33
C ASP A 45 -6.34 6.94 5.21
N LEU A 46 -6.92 6.23 4.24
CA LEU A 46 -8.37 6.06 4.14
C LEU A 46 -8.83 4.93 5.06
N VAL A 47 -9.84 5.21 5.86
CA VAL A 47 -10.49 4.23 6.73
C VAL A 47 -11.98 4.19 6.43
N PHE A 48 -12.50 2.99 6.16
CA PHE A 48 -13.90 2.76 5.87
C PHE A 48 -14.60 2.18 7.09
N ASP A 49 -15.50 2.96 7.69
CA ASP A 49 -16.42 2.51 8.73
C ASP A 49 -17.68 1.96 8.06
N CYS A 50 -17.66 0.68 7.72
CA CYS A 50 -18.74 0.03 7.00
C CYS A 50 -20.07 0.02 7.77
N PRO A 51 -20.12 -0.24 9.08
CA PRO A 51 -21.35 -0.18 9.87
C PRO A 51 -22.07 1.17 9.82
N ASN A 52 -21.29 2.27 9.87
CA ASN A 52 -21.82 3.63 9.87
C ASN A 52 -21.80 4.29 8.49
N ARG A 53 -21.27 3.60 7.47
CA ARG A 53 -21.08 4.13 6.09
C ARG A 53 -20.31 5.45 6.07
N LEU A 54 -19.22 5.53 6.83
CA LEU A 54 -18.35 6.69 6.89
C LEU A 54 -16.99 6.40 6.25
N VAL A 55 -16.45 7.41 5.57
CA VAL A 55 -15.08 7.39 5.06
C VAL A 55 -14.27 8.44 5.81
N HIS A 56 -13.24 8.00 6.51
CA HIS A 56 -12.30 8.86 7.22
C HIS A 56 -11.02 9.03 6.41
N LEU A 57 -10.41 10.22 6.52
CA LEU A 57 -9.06 10.48 6.03
C LEU A 57 -8.19 10.91 7.19
N LEU A 58 -7.37 10.00 7.67
CA LEU A 58 -6.53 10.19 8.84
C LEU A 58 -5.07 10.43 8.43
N THR A 59 -4.38 11.31 9.11
CA THR A 59 -2.94 11.52 8.88
C THR A 59 -2.17 10.21 9.09
N VAL A 60 -2.57 9.44 10.09
CA VAL A 60 -2.09 8.07 10.34
C VAL A 60 -3.25 7.28 10.92
N ASN A 61 -3.52 6.11 10.34
CA ASN A 61 -4.42 5.13 10.94
C ASN A 61 -3.59 4.14 11.75
N GLY A 62 -3.89 4.01 13.04
CA GLY A 62 -3.19 3.16 13.99
C GLY A 62 -2.67 3.94 15.18
N LYS A 63 -2.47 3.24 16.26
CA LYS A 63 -1.96 3.73 17.54
C LYS A 63 -0.68 2.98 17.89
N ASP A 64 0.07 3.47 18.85
CA ASP A 64 1.07 2.65 19.54
C ASP A 64 0.32 1.66 20.43
N SER A 65 0.28 0.40 19.99
CA SER A 65 -0.43 -0.64 20.71
C SER A 65 0.30 -1.07 21.99
N GLY A 66 1.59 -0.74 22.12
CA GLY A 66 2.46 -1.26 23.19
C GLY A 66 2.81 -2.74 23.02
N ALA A 67 2.29 -3.40 21.98
CA ALA A 67 2.57 -4.82 21.74
C ALA A 67 4.04 -5.04 21.36
N LEU A 68 4.63 -6.08 21.94
CA LEU A 68 6.02 -6.46 21.72
C LEU A 68 6.12 -7.84 21.08
N PHE A 69 6.64 -7.87 19.85
CA PHE A 69 7.04 -9.11 19.18
C PHE A 69 8.49 -9.46 19.53
N ALA A 70 8.69 -10.57 20.19
CA ALA A 70 10.01 -11.05 20.56
C ALA A 70 10.16 -12.55 20.34
N TYR A 71 11.38 -12.96 19.94
CA TYR A 71 11.71 -14.37 19.80
C TYR A 71 11.53 -15.10 21.15
N LYS A 72 10.93 -16.28 21.11
CA LYS A 72 10.53 -17.09 22.30
C LYS A 72 9.38 -16.51 23.12
N LYS A 73 8.79 -15.38 22.77
CA LYS A 73 7.54 -14.87 23.38
C LYS A 73 6.34 -15.21 22.49
N ASN A 74 6.22 -14.53 21.39
CA ASN A 74 5.09 -14.61 20.46
C ASN A 74 5.53 -14.60 18.99
N MET A 75 6.83 -14.52 18.72
CA MET A 75 7.42 -14.53 17.39
C MET A 75 8.17 -15.85 17.16
N LYS A 76 7.81 -16.58 16.09
CA LYS A 76 8.47 -17.83 15.68
C LYS A 76 9.64 -17.57 14.77
N SER A 77 9.50 -16.65 13.82
CA SER A 77 10.54 -16.30 12.86
C SER A 77 10.38 -14.85 12.44
N ILE A 78 11.49 -14.24 12.05
CA ILE A 78 11.52 -12.92 11.44
C ILE A 78 12.44 -12.93 10.23
N ARG A 79 12.01 -12.28 9.16
CA ARG A 79 12.80 -12.05 7.96
C ARG A 79 12.81 -10.55 7.66
N ARG A 80 13.96 -9.94 7.65
CA ARG A 80 14.16 -8.56 7.21
C ARG A 80 14.34 -8.53 5.69
N VAL A 81 13.58 -7.69 5.02
CA VAL A 81 13.69 -7.41 3.59
C VAL A 81 14.03 -5.93 3.43
N VAL A 82 15.10 -5.64 2.71
CA VAL A 82 15.50 -4.27 2.36
C VAL A 82 15.34 -4.13 0.86
N ASP A 83 14.47 -3.25 0.43
CA ASP A 83 14.23 -2.96 -0.98
C ASP A 83 14.75 -1.57 -1.32
N THR A 84 15.70 -1.53 -2.26
CA THR A 84 16.33 -0.30 -2.75
C THR A 84 16.03 -0.05 -4.23
N ARG A 85 15.18 -0.87 -4.85
CA ARG A 85 14.87 -0.77 -6.29
C ARG A 85 14.17 0.53 -6.63
N GLU A 86 13.30 1.00 -5.75
CA GLU A 86 12.51 2.22 -5.91
C GLU A 86 13.16 3.45 -5.24
N LEU A 87 14.40 3.31 -4.75
CA LEU A 87 15.10 4.42 -4.11
C LEU A 87 15.45 5.49 -5.14
N VAL A 88 15.02 6.72 -4.88
CA VAL A 88 15.23 7.90 -5.71
C VAL A 88 15.89 8.98 -4.88
N THR A 89 16.98 9.59 -5.40
CA THR A 89 17.69 10.69 -4.73
C THR A 89 17.49 12.04 -5.40
N ARG A 90 17.00 12.05 -6.66
CA ARG A 90 16.67 13.26 -7.40
C ARG A 90 15.33 13.07 -8.12
N LEU A 91 14.36 13.91 -7.76
CA LEU A 91 13.01 13.82 -8.29
C LEU A 91 12.65 15.07 -9.09
N TYR A 92 12.35 14.87 -10.36
CA TYR A 92 11.78 15.88 -11.24
C TYR A 92 10.27 15.85 -11.14
N ALA A 93 9.61 16.99 -11.35
CA ALA A 93 8.16 17.03 -11.46
C ALA A 93 7.76 17.91 -12.65
N VAL A 94 6.72 17.46 -13.35
CA VAL A 94 6.13 18.15 -14.48
C VAL A 94 4.63 18.34 -14.21
N GLY A 95 4.22 19.62 -14.12
CA GLY A 95 2.84 20.03 -13.90
C GLY A 95 2.04 20.20 -15.18
N ALA A 96 0.87 20.84 -15.05
CA ALA A 96 0.01 21.15 -16.18
C ALA A 96 0.77 21.96 -17.24
N GLU A 97 0.53 21.65 -18.51
CA GLU A 97 1.13 22.35 -19.67
C GLU A 97 2.69 22.39 -19.65
N GLY A 98 3.32 21.40 -18.99
CA GLY A 98 4.78 21.34 -18.86
C GLY A 98 5.36 22.28 -17.79
N MET A 99 4.52 22.82 -16.89
CA MET A 99 4.95 23.67 -15.79
C MET A 99 6.01 22.96 -14.93
N THR A 100 7.04 23.71 -14.52
CA THR A 100 8.03 23.28 -13.54
C THR A 100 8.07 24.27 -12.38
N PHE A 101 8.74 23.91 -11.30
CA PHE A 101 8.98 24.83 -10.18
C PHE A 101 10.39 25.44 -10.20
N ALA A 102 11.08 25.42 -11.35
CA ALA A 102 12.45 25.93 -11.47
C ALA A 102 12.59 27.39 -11.01
N ASP A 103 11.64 28.26 -11.36
CA ASP A 103 11.67 29.69 -11.05
C ASP A 103 11.66 29.97 -9.55
N ILE A 104 11.01 29.10 -8.76
CA ILE A 104 10.92 29.24 -7.31
C ILE A 104 11.93 28.36 -6.56
N ASN A 105 12.78 27.62 -7.28
CA ASN A 105 13.75 26.66 -6.74
C ASN A 105 15.18 26.94 -7.25
N GLY A 106 15.53 28.22 -7.45
CA GLY A 106 16.87 28.63 -7.88
C GLY A 106 17.28 28.08 -9.23
N GLY A 107 16.34 27.97 -10.18
CA GLY A 107 16.56 27.47 -11.54
C GLY A 107 16.56 25.94 -11.66
N ARG A 108 16.32 25.20 -10.58
CA ARG A 108 16.34 23.73 -10.57
C ARG A 108 14.94 23.16 -10.69
N PRO A 109 14.61 22.38 -11.75
CA PRO A 109 13.29 21.74 -11.91
C PRO A 109 13.17 20.41 -11.14
N TYR A 110 13.98 20.20 -10.12
CA TYR A 110 14.04 18.98 -9.32
C TYR A 110 14.35 19.29 -7.86
N VAL A 111 14.07 18.33 -7.00
CA VAL A 111 14.46 18.27 -5.58
C VAL A 111 15.39 17.09 -5.34
N GLU A 112 16.25 17.17 -4.33
CA GLU A 112 17.27 16.16 -4.01
C GLU A 112 17.26 15.81 -2.53
N ASP A 113 17.49 14.51 -2.25
CA ASP A 113 17.74 13.98 -0.90
C ASP A 113 18.78 12.85 -0.99
N PHE A 114 19.94 13.06 -0.40
CA PHE A 114 21.06 12.13 -0.35
C PHE A 114 21.31 11.54 1.05
N THR A 115 20.29 11.55 1.91
CA THR A 115 20.42 11.09 3.30
C THR A 115 20.85 9.62 3.42
N TYR A 116 20.46 8.78 2.47
CA TYR A 116 20.66 7.31 2.55
C TYR A 116 21.69 6.77 1.53
N THR A 117 22.04 7.54 0.51
CA THR A 117 23.03 7.15 -0.51
C THR A 117 23.54 8.38 -1.25
N ASP A 118 24.83 8.37 -1.60
CA ASP A 118 25.44 9.42 -2.42
C ASP A 118 25.22 9.19 -3.93
N GLU A 119 24.57 8.08 -4.29
CA GLU A 119 24.33 7.73 -5.69
C GLU A 119 23.16 8.53 -6.26
N VAL A 120 23.35 9.16 -7.43
CA VAL A 120 22.29 9.90 -8.09
C VAL A 120 21.34 8.95 -8.79
N ARG A 121 20.14 8.79 -8.24
CA ARG A 121 19.05 8.01 -8.82
C ARG A 121 17.89 8.94 -9.18
N ILE A 122 17.63 9.05 -10.48
CA ILE A 122 16.69 10.01 -11.03
C ILE A 122 15.34 9.35 -11.30
N SER A 123 14.28 10.07 -10.94
CA SER A 123 12.92 9.73 -11.37
C SER A 123 12.14 10.99 -11.73
N THR A 124 11.02 10.82 -12.42
CA THR A 124 10.12 11.91 -12.80
C THR A 124 8.73 11.62 -12.24
N LEU A 125 8.16 12.60 -11.57
CA LEU A 125 6.81 12.56 -11.02
C LEU A 125 5.86 13.30 -11.96
N ASP A 126 4.81 12.62 -12.40
CA ASP A 126 3.71 13.25 -13.12
C ASP A 126 2.87 14.08 -12.16
N CYS A 127 2.88 15.37 -12.35
CA CYS A 127 2.13 16.36 -11.61
C CYS A 127 1.17 17.16 -12.52
N SER A 128 0.72 16.57 -13.63
CA SER A 128 -0.13 17.21 -14.63
C SER A 128 -1.42 17.80 -14.07
N SER A 129 -1.89 17.31 -12.92
CA SER A 129 -3.04 17.86 -12.20
C SER A 129 -2.75 19.15 -11.42
N PHE A 130 -1.48 19.52 -11.23
CA PHE A 130 -1.10 20.72 -10.50
C PHE A 130 -0.99 21.93 -11.43
N THR A 131 -1.61 23.04 -11.00
CA THR A 131 -1.56 24.36 -11.68
C THR A 131 -0.78 25.39 -10.88
N ASN A 132 -0.32 25.05 -9.67
CA ASN A 132 0.43 25.95 -8.80
C ASN A 132 1.82 25.37 -8.51
N PRO A 133 2.94 26.06 -8.90
CA PRO A 133 4.29 25.55 -8.75
C PRO A 133 4.73 25.41 -7.30
N TYR A 134 4.23 26.22 -6.37
CA TYR A 134 4.54 26.10 -4.94
C TYR A 134 3.96 24.80 -4.34
N GLN A 135 2.70 24.51 -4.64
CA GLN A 135 2.04 23.28 -4.18
C GLN A 135 2.68 22.05 -4.82
N MET A 136 3.06 22.15 -6.09
CA MET A 136 3.76 21.09 -6.80
C MET A 136 5.13 20.80 -6.18
N LYS A 137 5.89 21.83 -5.82
CA LYS A 137 7.18 21.67 -5.14
C LYS A 137 7.02 20.99 -3.79
N GLU A 138 6.10 21.49 -2.94
CA GLU A 138 5.79 20.88 -1.63
C GLU A 138 5.40 19.40 -1.77
N TYR A 139 4.58 19.08 -2.75
CA TYR A 139 4.20 17.69 -3.02
C TYR A 139 5.39 16.85 -3.45
N THR A 140 6.24 17.39 -4.33
CA THR A 140 7.44 16.69 -4.82
C THR A 140 8.44 16.45 -3.69
N GLU A 141 8.63 17.40 -2.78
CA GLU A 141 9.47 17.25 -1.59
C GLU A 141 8.91 16.17 -0.64
N MET A 142 7.60 16.15 -0.43
CA MET A 142 6.94 15.13 0.37
C MET A 142 7.14 13.73 -0.24
N ARG A 143 6.97 13.60 -1.57
CA ARG A 143 7.17 12.31 -2.26
C ARG A 143 8.63 11.88 -2.26
N LEU A 144 9.57 12.82 -2.44
CA LEU A 144 10.99 12.50 -2.37
C LEU A 144 11.39 12.00 -0.98
N ALA A 145 10.86 12.59 0.09
CA ALA A 145 11.14 12.15 1.46
C ALA A 145 10.70 10.68 1.70
N ASP A 146 9.74 10.18 0.95
CA ASP A 146 9.37 8.76 0.98
C ASP A 146 10.25 7.91 0.06
N TYR A 147 10.52 8.37 -1.16
CA TYR A 147 11.32 7.62 -2.16
C TYR A 147 12.82 7.59 -1.86
N ALA A 148 13.35 8.58 -1.15
CA ALA A 148 14.76 8.62 -0.77
C ALA A 148 15.13 7.60 0.31
N LYS A 149 14.14 6.98 0.98
CA LYS A 149 14.37 6.00 2.02
C LYS A 149 14.29 4.58 1.45
N PRO A 150 15.24 3.69 1.77
CA PRO A 150 15.08 2.28 1.46
C PRO A 150 13.85 1.73 2.18
N THR A 151 13.03 0.99 1.46
CA THR A 151 11.89 0.32 2.07
C THR A 151 12.37 -0.87 2.88
N ILE A 152 12.24 -0.80 4.19
CA ILE A 152 12.57 -1.91 5.09
C ILE A 152 11.26 -2.52 5.56
N SER A 153 11.06 -3.77 5.21
CA SER A 153 9.95 -4.57 5.71
C SER A 153 10.45 -5.76 6.54
N TYR A 154 9.64 -6.15 7.50
CA TYR A 154 9.86 -7.33 8.32
C TYR A 154 8.66 -8.25 8.14
N VAL A 155 8.92 -9.46 7.69
CA VAL A 155 7.92 -10.52 7.62
C VAL A 155 8.14 -11.43 8.81
N LEU A 156 7.14 -11.56 9.66
CA LEU A 156 7.22 -12.38 10.85
C LEU A 156 6.02 -13.32 10.99
N ASN A 157 6.27 -14.50 11.53
CA ASN A 157 5.24 -15.40 12.00
C ASN A 157 5.03 -15.14 13.48
N ALA A 158 3.84 -14.69 13.85
CA ALA A 158 3.49 -14.33 15.20
C ALA A 158 2.24 -15.05 15.69
N MET A 159 2.19 -15.26 16.99
CA MET A 159 0.99 -15.66 17.70
C MET A 159 0.34 -14.41 18.29
N ASP A 160 -0.96 -14.28 18.10
CA ASP A 160 -1.76 -13.28 18.78
C ASP A 160 -2.00 -13.71 20.23
N LEU A 161 -1.29 -13.06 21.16
CA LEU A 161 -1.44 -13.36 22.59
C LEU A 161 -2.69 -12.73 23.20
N SER A 162 -3.28 -11.72 22.56
CA SER A 162 -4.44 -11.01 23.12
C SER A 162 -5.67 -11.89 23.30
N VAL A 163 -5.71 -13.04 22.63
CA VAL A 163 -6.75 -14.05 22.79
C VAL A 163 -6.62 -14.87 24.08
N LEU A 164 -5.49 -14.74 24.78
CA LEU A 164 -5.21 -15.43 26.03
C LEU A 164 -5.54 -14.53 27.22
N THR A 165 -6.19 -15.08 28.23
CA THR A 165 -6.54 -14.35 29.47
C THR A 165 -5.28 -13.77 30.14
N GLY A 166 -5.30 -12.48 30.40
CA GLY A 166 -4.19 -11.75 31.03
C GLY A 166 -3.22 -11.11 30.04
N TYR A 167 -3.40 -11.32 28.73
CA TYR A 167 -2.59 -10.74 27.67
C TYR A 167 -3.37 -9.76 26.79
N GLU A 168 -4.51 -9.27 27.22
CA GLU A 168 -5.36 -8.34 26.46
C GLU A 168 -4.62 -7.04 26.08
N HIS A 169 -3.60 -6.67 26.87
CA HIS A 169 -2.75 -5.51 26.60
C HIS A 169 -1.78 -5.70 25.41
N GLU A 170 -1.62 -6.94 24.94
CA GLU A 170 -0.83 -7.26 23.74
C GLU A 170 -1.69 -7.22 22.45
N ALA A 171 -2.92 -6.70 22.52
CA ALA A 171 -3.79 -6.56 21.37
C ALA A 171 -3.21 -5.56 20.36
N TRP A 172 -3.31 -5.89 19.10
CA TRP A 172 -2.87 -5.07 17.98
C TRP A 172 -3.81 -5.21 16.79
N GLU A 173 -3.85 -4.17 15.97
CA GLU A 173 -4.67 -4.11 14.77
C GLU A 173 -3.83 -3.72 13.55
N LEU A 174 -4.41 -3.88 12.36
CA LEU A 174 -3.78 -3.43 11.13
C LEU A 174 -3.60 -1.90 11.17
N GLY A 175 -2.39 -1.43 10.89
CA GLY A 175 -2.03 -0.03 10.98
C GLY A 175 -1.36 0.37 12.28
N ASP A 176 -1.46 -0.43 13.34
CA ASP A 176 -0.84 -0.12 14.64
C ASP A 176 0.68 -0.17 14.59
N TYR A 177 1.31 0.64 15.43
CA TYR A 177 2.74 0.58 15.70
C TYR A 177 3.01 -0.45 16.78
N VAL A 178 4.00 -1.27 16.52
CA VAL A 178 4.43 -2.36 17.41
C VAL A 178 5.95 -2.35 17.53
N ARG A 179 6.45 -2.85 18.65
CA ARG A 179 7.88 -3.04 18.86
C ARG A 179 8.28 -4.46 18.49
N VAL A 180 9.39 -4.58 17.75
CA VAL A 180 9.98 -5.87 17.40
C VAL A 180 11.36 -5.94 18.00
N GLU A 181 11.65 -6.99 18.76
CA GLU A 181 12.94 -7.25 19.35
C GLU A 181 13.46 -8.63 18.98
N ASP A 182 14.65 -8.67 18.41
CA ASP A 182 15.40 -9.90 18.18
C ASP A 182 16.84 -9.72 18.66
N LYS A 183 17.18 -10.39 19.75
CA LYS A 183 18.51 -10.29 20.38
C LYS A 183 19.60 -10.95 19.54
N GLU A 184 19.27 -11.98 18.76
CA GLU A 184 20.25 -12.67 17.92
C GLU A 184 20.64 -11.81 16.71
N LEU A 185 19.69 -11.05 16.17
CA LEU A 185 19.90 -10.10 15.08
C LEU A 185 20.31 -8.69 15.57
N GLY A 186 20.35 -8.46 16.88
CA GLY A 186 20.59 -7.13 17.46
C GLY A 186 19.51 -6.11 17.03
N LEU A 187 18.30 -6.58 16.78
CA LEU A 187 17.19 -5.77 16.27
C LEU A 187 16.33 -5.30 17.43
N SER A 188 16.10 -3.99 17.49
CA SER A 188 15.05 -3.35 18.31
C SER A 188 14.48 -2.20 17.51
N VAL A 189 13.27 -2.36 17.00
CA VAL A 189 12.64 -1.39 16.10
C VAL A 189 11.16 -1.26 16.41
N THR A 190 10.66 -0.01 16.34
CA THR A 190 9.22 0.27 16.32
C THR A 190 8.79 0.42 14.87
N THR A 191 7.78 -0.32 14.47
CA THR A 191 7.37 -0.42 13.07
C THR A 191 5.85 -0.61 12.98
N ARG A 192 5.26 -0.32 11.82
CA ARG A 192 3.82 -0.37 11.59
C ARG A 192 3.41 -1.68 10.95
N ILE A 193 2.28 -2.25 11.38
CA ILE A 193 1.67 -3.41 10.74
C ILE A 193 1.00 -2.95 9.44
N VAL A 194 1.51 -3.39 8.29
CA VAL A 194 0.97 -3.01 6.98
C VAL A 194 0.18 -4.14 6.31
N ARG A 195 0.42 -5.37 6.72
CA ARG A 195 -0.31 -6.53 6.23
C ARG A 195 -0.47 -7.57 7.33
N ARG A 196 -1.65 -8.18 7.37
CA ARG A 196 -1.99 -9.31 8.22
C ARG A 196 -2.54 -10.43 7.37
N GLU A 197 -1.95 -11.60 7.47
CA GLU A 197 -2.46 -12.83 6.88
C GLU A 197 -2.84 -13.78 8.01
N TYR A 198 -4.16 -13.85 8.26
CA TYR A 198 -4.70 -14.61 9.39
C TYR A 198 -5.17 -15.98 8.92
N ASN A 199 -4.62 -17.04 9.54
CA ASN A 199 -5.06 -18.39 9.27
C ASN A 199 -6.19 -18.78 10.24
N LEU A 200 -7.40 -18.97 9.72
CA LEU A 200 -8.58 -19.33 10.52
C LEU A 200 -8.47 -20.71 11.17
N GLN A 201 -7.74 -21.63 10.55
CA GLN A 201 -7.55 -22.99 11.07
C GLN A 201 -6.40 -23.06 12.08
N GLU A 202 -5.38 -22.20 11.89
CA GLU A 202 -4.19 -22.13 12.72
C GLU A 202 -3.93 -20.67 13.17
N PRO A 203 -4.75 -20.11 14.08
CA PRO A 203 -4.63 -18.70 14.49
C PRO A 203 -3.23 -18.34 15.07
N TRP A 204 -2.54 -19.35 15.63
CA TRP A 204 -1.18 -19.21 16.14
C TRP A 204 -0.10 -19.09 15.03
N ASN A 205 -0.49 -19.18 13.78
CA ASN A 205 0.39 -19.12 12.61
C ASN A 205 0.04 -17.92 11.72
N THR A 206 -0.19 -16.77 12.36
CA THR A 206 -0.47 -15.51 11.68
C THR A 206 0.81 -14.95 11.09
N VAL A 207 0.77 -14.55 9.82
CA VAL A 207 1.86 -13.86 9.14
C VAL A 207 1.59 -12.37 9.17
N LEU A 208 2.56 -11.59 9.64
CA LEU A 208 2.52 -10.15 9.67
C LEU A 208 3.64 -9.59 8.79
N GLU A 209 3.29 -8.57 8.02
CA GLU A 209 4.27 -7.73 7.36
C GLU A 209 4.26 -6.37 8.04
N LEU A 210 5.44 -5.96 8.45
CA LEU A 210 5.68 -4.69 9.13
C LEU A 210 6.57 -3.84 8.23
N SER A 211 6.31 -2.54 8.18
CA SER A 211 7.12 -1.61 7.40
C SER A 211 7.50 -0.38 8.22
N THR A 212 8.74 0.07 8.04
CA THR A 212 9.21 1.32 8.59
C THR A 212 8.83 2.52 7.72
N THR A 213 8.48 2.27 6.46
CA THR A 213 8.03 3.30 5.52
C THR A 213 6.51 3.41 5.60
N LEU A 214 6.01 4.62 5.69
CA LEU A 214 4.57 4.92 5.61
C LEU A 214 4.10 4.70 4.15
N LYS A 215 4.09 3.47 3.66
CA LYS A 215 3.26 3.16 2.50
C LYS A 215 1.82 3.29 2.97
N ASN A 216 1.05 4.18 2.36
CA ASN A 216 -0.38 4.28 2.61
C ASN A 216 -0.97 2.88 2.48
N LEU A 217 -1.80 2.46 3.44
CA LEU A 217 -2.48 1.16 3.40
C LEU A 217 -3.34 0.98 2.12
N GLY A 218 -3.60 2.09 1.40
CA GLY A 218 -4.28 2.10 0.12
C GLY A 218 -3.39 2.04 -1.13
N SER A 219 -2.08 2.31 -1.05
CA SER A 219 -1.21 2.40 -2.24
C SER A 219 -0.98 1.04 -2.90
N SER A 220 -0.92 -0.04 -2.13
CA SER A 220 -0.86 -1.39 -2.69
C SER A 220 -2.14 -1.78 -3.45
N ALA A 221 -3.28 -1.17 -3.12
CA ALA A 221 -4.53 -1.41 -3.84
C ALA A 221 -4.59 -0.61 -5.16
N SER A 222 -3.96 0.58 -5.25
CA SER A 222 -3.86 1.33 -6.50
C SER A 222 -2.94 0.66 -7.52
N GLU A 223 -1.91 -0.05 -7.08
CA GLU A 223 -1.07 -0.87 -7.97
C GLU A 223 -1.87 -2.02 -8.60
N TRP A 224 -2.83 -2.60 -7.87
CA TRP A 224 -3.74 -3.61 -8.40
C TRP A 224 -4.80 -3.02 -9.34
N ASP A 225 -5.34 -1.83 -9.06
CA ASP A 225 -6.30 -1.14 -9.92
C ASP A 225 -5.63 -0.68 -11.23
N ASN A 226 -4.40 -0.15 -11.17
CA ASN A 226 -3.61 0.18 -12.36
C ASN A 226 -3.25 -1.07 -13.18
N ALA A 227 -3.04 -2.21 -12.54
CA ALA A 227 -2.88 -3.48 -13.21
C ALA A 227 -4.21 -3.97 -13.82
N ALA A 228 -5.33 -3.77 -13.15
CA ALA A 228 -6.67 -4.09 -13.65
C ALA A 228 -7.06 -3.19 -14.83
N ASP A 229 -6.82 -1.87 -14.75
CA ASP A 229 -7.08 -0.92 -15.84
C ASP A 229 -6.17 -1.18 -17.07
N SER A 230 -4.92 -1.60 -16.84
CA SER A 230 -4.05 -2.03 -17.94
C SER A 230 -4.47 -3.38 -18.56
N LEU A 231 -5.21 -4.20 -17.82
CA LEU A 231 -5.82 -5.43 -18.33
C LEU A 231 -7.15 -5.16 -19.05
N GLU A 232 -7.91 -4.13 -18.67
CA GLU A 232 -9.11 -3.70 -19.42
C GLU A 232 -8.76 -3.05 -20.76
N GLY A 233 -7.59 -2.42 -20.89
CA GLY A 233 -7.06 -1.90 -22.16
C GLY A 233 -6.47 -2.98 -23.09
N THR A 234 -6.19 -4.16 -22.56
CA THR A 234 -5.74 -5.32 -23.35
C THR A 234 -6.95 -6.20 -23.58
N SER A 235 -7.36 -6.36 -24.84
CA SER A 235 -8.51 -7.13 -25.30
C SER A 235 -8.81 -8.32 -24.38
N MET A 236 -10.02 -8.36 -23.83
CA MET A 236 -10.47 -9.44 -22.95
C MET A 236 -10.06 -10.78 -23.54
N VAL A 237 -9.23 -11.52 -22.81
CA VAL A 237 -8.95 -12.93 -23.11
C VAL A 237 -10.30 -13.64 -23.11
N SER A 238 -10.75 -14.05 -24.26
CA SER A 238 -12.05 -14.70 -24.41
C SER A 238 -12.00 -16.06 -23.71
N ASN A 239 -13.14 -16.60 -23.30
CA ASN A 239 -13.22 -17.97 -22.78
C ASN A 239 -12.63 -19.03 -23.73
N ASN A 240 -12.50 -18.71 -25.02
CA ASN A 240 -11.82 -19.55 -25.99
C ASN A 240 -10.29 -19.46 -25.88
N ASP A 241 -9.75 -18.26 -25.60
CA ASP A 241 -8.31 -18.05 -25.42
C ASP A 241 -7.81 -18.75 -24.14
N ILE A 242 -8.64 -18.79 -23.10
CA ILE A 242 -8.36 -19.57 -21.88
C ILE A 242 -8.33 -21.08 -22.18
N ARG A 243 -9.18 -21.57 -23.09
CA ARG A 243 -9.16 -22.97 -23.49
C ARG A 243 -7.89 -23.33 -24.27
N GLU A 244 -7.34 -22.40 -25.05
CA GLU A 244 -6.09 -22.61 -25.80
C GLU A 244 -4.85 -22.40 -24.89
N MET A 245 -4.94 -21.56 -23.84
CA MET A 245 -3.84 -21.28 -22.90
C MET A 245 -3.68 -22.32 -21.78
N VAL A 246 -4.57 -23.27 -21.63
CA VAL A 246 -4.41 -24.40 -20.69
C VAL A 246 -4.02 -25.66 -21.46
N PRO A 247 -2.76 -25.77 -21.93
CA PRO A 247 -2.31 -26.91 -22.74
C PRO A 247 -2.11 -28.18 -21.92
N PHE A 248 -2.33 -28.19 -20.61
CA PHE A 248 -2.06 -29.33 -19.75
C PHE A 248 -3.27 -29.68 -18.88
N ASN A 249 -4.29 -30.21 -19.51
CA ASN A 249 -5.19 -31.07 -18.79
C ASN A 249 -4.48 -32.43 -18.62
N LEU A 250 -3.75 -32.58 -17.52
CA LEU A 250 -3.01 -33.83 -17.22
C LEU A 250 -3.91 -35.03 -17.04
N LEU A 251 -5.21 -34.78 -16.83
CA LEU A 251 -6.24 -35.82 -16.80
C LEU A 251 -7.05 -35.75 -18.10
N ARG A 252 -6.82 -36.70 -18.96
CA ARG A 252 -7.62 -36.86 -20.16
C ARG A 252 -9.08 -37.04 -19.77
N ASN A 253 -10.00 -36.29 -20.40
CA ASN A 253 -11.41 -36.27 -20.06
C ASN A 253 -11.71 -35.85 -18.59
N SER A 254 -10.98 -34.86 -18.06
CA SER A 254 -11.19 -34.34 -16.70
C SER A 254 -12.57 -33.71 -16.49
N ARG A 255 -13.27 -33.35 -17.57
CA ARG A 255 -14.64 -32.83 -17.55
C ARG A 255 -15.71 -33.91 -17.75
N ALA A 256 -15.30 -35.15 -17.94
CA ALA A 256 -16.19 -36.28 -18.26
C ALA A 256 -17.09 -36.02 -19.49
N ASP A 257 -16.66 -35.17 -20.41
CA ASP A 257 -17.42 -34.86 -21.64
C ASP A 257 -17.63 -36.10 -22.50
N ASP A 258 -16.69 -37.06 -22.44
CA ASP A 258 -16.75 -38.37 -23.12
C ASP A 258 -17.23 -39.49 -22.17
N GLY A 259 -18.00 -39.16 -21.16
CA GLY A 259 -18.45 -40.08 -20.11
C GLY A 259 -17.29 -40.66 -19.30
N LEU A 260 -17.23 -41.97 -19.13
CA LEU A 260 -16.15 -42.66 -18.41
C LEU A 260 -14.98 -43.08 -19.28
N ALA A 261 -14.93 -42.65 -20.55
CA ALA A 261 -13.82 -42.96 -21.43
C ALA A 261 -12.50 -42.43 -20.80
N TYR A 262 -11.48 -43.27 -20.82
CA TYR A 262 -10.16 -43.02 -20.20
C TYR A 262 -10.10 -43.04 -18.65
N TRP A 263 -11.21 -43.34 -17.97
CA TRP A 263 -11.22 -43.64 -16.53
C TRP A 263 -11.14 -45.16 -16.38
N VAL A 264 -10.06 -45.62 -15.77
CA VAL A 264 -9.88 -47.04 -15.45
C VAL A 264 -10.14 -47.19 -13.97
N SER A 265 -11.10 -48.02 -13.60
CA SER A 265 -11.25 -48.44 -12.21
C SER A 265 -10.09 -49.35 -11.83
N SER A 266 -9.26 -48.91 -10.89
CA SER A 266 -8.28 -49.75 -10.26
C SER A 266 -8.91 -50.66 -9.22
#